data_777fabeaf129965ca34ebac6c6a08ff5
#
_entry.id   777fabeaf129965ca34ebac6c6a08ff5
#
_cell.length_a   1.000
_cell.length_b   1.000
_cell.length_c   1.000
_cell.angle_alpha   90.00
_cell.angle_beta   90.00
_cell.angle_gamma   90.00
#
_symmetry.space_group_name_H-M   'P 1'
#
loop_
_entity.id
_entity.type
_entity.pdbx_description
1 polymer ?
#
loop_
_entity_poly.entity_id
_entity_poly.type
_entity_poly.pdbx_seq_one_letter_code
_entity_poly.pdbx_strand_id
1 'polypeptide(L)'
;MGTVKSFVDTLWVIDCAILVFIMQAGFMCMETGLSRYKNSINVALKNAADFGVAVVIFWIFGFGLMFGESYKGIIGTDLFFFKTNVAEYMTYFVFQAMFVATAATIISGAVAERMKFNGYLIITILATGIIYPICLLYTSDAADE
;
A
#
# COMPACT_ATOMS: atom_id res chain seq x y z
N MET A 1 -18.79 -4.26 -27.31
CA MET A 1 -18.35 -2.93 -26.84
C MET A 1 -17.94 -2.93 -25.35
N GLY A 2 -18.58 -3.69 -24.47
CA GLY A 2 -18.22 -3.77 -23.06
C GLY A 2 -16.83 -4.36 -22.77
N THR A 3 -16.43 -5.41 -23.46
CA THR A 3 -15.13 -6.07 -23.25
C THR A 3 -13.91 -5.22 -23.60
N VAL A 4 -14.02 -4.41 -24.68
CA VAL A 4 -12.92 -3.51 -25.08
C VAL A 4 -12.76 -2.36 -24.09
N LYS A 5 -13.87 -1.81 -23.59
CA LYS A 5 -13.85 -0.77 -22.56
C LYS A 5 -13.20 -1.29 -21.26
N SER A 6 -13.61 -2.46 -20.79
CA SER A 6 -13.02 -3.10 -19.61
C SER A 6 -11.52 -3.37 -19.78
N PHE A 7 -11.07 -3.76 -20.97
CA PHE A 7 -9.64 -3.96 -21.25
C PHE A 7 -8.85 -2.65 -21.19
N VAL A 8 -9.37 -1.57 -21.77
CA VAL A 8 -8.73 -0.25 -21.73
C VAL A 8 -8.67 0.29 -20.31
N ASP A 9 -9.75 0.14 -19.54
CA ASP A 9 -9.78 0.55 -18.13
C ASP A 9 -8.75 -0.22 -17.30
N THR A 10 -8.60 -1.52 -17.53
CA THR A 10 -7.59 -2.36 -16.87
C THR A 10 -6.17 -1.92 -17.20
N LEU A 11 -5.88 -1.64 -18.48
CA LEU A 11 -4.57 -1.11 -18.89
C LEU A 11 -4.27 0.23 -18.23
N TRP A 12 -5.25 1.13 -18.18
CA TRP A 12 -5.10 2.42 -17.53
C TRP A 12 -4.72 2.30 -16.04
N VAL A 13 -5.38 1.41 -15.32
CA VAL A 13 -5.08 1.18 -13.89
C VAL A 13 -3.67 0.57 -13.71
N ILE A 14 -3.25 -0.33 -14.60
CA ILE A 14 -1.90 -0.92 -14.56
C ILE A 14 -0.84 0.15 -14.84
N ASP A 15 -1.03 1.01 -15.84
CA ASP A 15 -0.11 2.09 -16.14
C ASP A 15 0.02 3.05 -14.95
N CYS A 16 -1.09 3.39 -14.31
CA CYS A 16 -1.08 4.18 -13.09
C CYS A 16 -0.31 3.47 -11.94
N ALA A 17 -0.50 2.17 -11.76
CA ALA A 17 0.24 1.40 -10.76
C ALA A 17 1.76 1.41 -11.01
N ILE A 18 2.19 1.31 -12.26
CA ILE A 18 3.61 1.41 -12.66
C ILE A 18 4.16 2.80 -12.31
N LEU A 19 3.43 3.87 -12.59
CA LEU A 19 3.84 5.23 -12.24
C LEU A 19 4.00 5.41 -10.72
N VAL A 20 3.09 4.88 -9.93
CA VAL A 20 3.18 4.90 -8.46
C VAL A 20 4.38 4.08 -7.98
N PHE A 21 4.68 2.94 -8.61
CA PHE A 21 5.87 2.16 -8.29
C PHE A 21 7.18 2.92 -8.57
N ILE A 22 7.25 3.67 -9.69
CA ILE A 22 8.39 4.54 -10.00
C ILE A 22 8.52 5.65 -8.94
N MET A 23 7.39 6.21 -8.49
CA MET A 23 7.36 7.20 -7.41
C MET A 23 7.94 6.63 -6.12
N GLN A 24 7.69 5.36 -5.80
CA GLN A 24 8.27 4.67 -4.64
C GLN A 24 9.82 4.66 -4.69
N ALA A 25 10.40 4.38 -5.86
CA ALA A 25 11.85 4.47 -6.05
C ALA A 25 12.36 5.91 -5.87
N GLY A 26 11.60 6.90 -6.32
CA GLY A 26 11.90 8.32 -6.09
C GLY A 26 11.92 8.70 -4.61
N PHE A 27 10.97 8.23 -3.82
CA PHE A 27 10.96 8.42 -2.36
C PHE A 27 12.19 7.80 -1.69
N MET A 28 12.54 6.57 -2.06
CA MET A 28 13.75 5.92 -1.54
C MET A 28 15.01 6.73 -1.84
N CYS A 29 15.15 7.26 -3.04
CA CYS A 29 16.29 8.11 -3.42
C CYS A 29 16.29 9.42 -2.62
N MET A 30 15.15 10.06 -2.46
CA MET A 30 15.00 11.32 -1.73
C MET A 30 15.35 11.15 -0.24
N GLU A 31 14.77 10.16 0.43
CA GLU A 31 15.07 9.89 1.84
C GLU A 31 16.53 9.53 2.06
N THR A 32 17.10 8.71 1.17
CA THR A 32 18.51 8.32 1.24
C THR A 32 19.43 9.53 1.04
N GLY A 33 19.07 10.43 0.12
CA GLY A 33 19.86 11.64 -0.16
C GLY A 33 19.77 12.70 0.95
N LEU A 34 18.66 12.79 1.66
CA LEU A 34 18.46 13.73 2.78
C LEU A 34 19.01 13.19 4.10
N SER A 35 19.25 11.89 4.20
CA SER A 35 19.80 11.28 5.41
C SER A 35 21.33 11.50 5.51
N ARG A 36 21.87 11.42 6.74
CA ARG A 36 23.31 11.51 6.97
C ARG A 36 24.04 10.41 6.21
N TYR A 37 25.16 10.71 5.60
CA TYR A 37 25.95 9.78 4.78
C TYR A 37 26.19 8.41 5.44
N LYS A 38 26.49 8.38 6.73
CA LYS A 38 26.69 7.13 7.50
C LYS A 38 25.43 6.28 7.66
N ASN A 39 24.24 6.87 7.51
CA ASN A 39 22.95 6.21 7.68
C ASN A 39 22.24 5.93 6.35
N SER A 40 22.76 6.43 5.24
CA SER A 40 22.17 6.36 3.91
C SER A 40 21.82 4.91 3.50
N ILE A 41 22.75 3.99 3.66
CA ILE A 41 22.51 2.56 3.35
C ILE A 41 21.42 1.97 4.24
N ASN A 42 21.40 2.31 5.52
CA ASN A 42 20.39 1.82 6.46
C ASN A 42 18.99 2.34 6.12
N VAL A 43 18.88 3.59 5.69
CA VAL A 43 17.62 4.18 5.22
C VAL A 43 17.14 3.50 3.94
N ALA A 44 18.04 3.26 2.97
CA ALA A 44 17.67 2.53 1.74
C ALA A 44 17.16 1.10 2.04
N LEU A 45 17.84 0.37 2.93
CA LEU A 45 17.41 -0.97 3.35
C LEU A 45 16.06 -0.95 4.08
N LYS A 46 15.82 0.06 4.92
CA LYS A 46 14.52 0.24 5.57
C LYS A 46 13.39 0.43 4.56
N ASN A 47 13.59 1.29 3.57
CA ASN A 47 12.60 1.53 2.52
C ASN A 47 12.30 0.27 1.69
N ALA A 48 13.34 -0.50 1.33
CA ALA A 48 13.15 -1.76 0.61
C ALA A 48 12.40 -2.81 1.45
N ALA A 49 12.75 -2.93 2.74
CA ALA A 49 12.06 -3.84 3.67
C ALA A 49 10.61 -3.41 3.90
N ASP A 50 10.37 -2.11 4.03
CA ASP A 50 9.06 -1.52 4.21
C ASP A 50 8.12 -1.82 3.05
N PHE A 51 8.60 -1.61 1.84
CA PHE A 51 7.85 -1.97 0.64
C PHE A 51 7.43 -3.45 0.66
N GLY A 52 8.37 -4.36 0.92
CA GLY A 52 8.07 -5.79 0.97
C GLY A 52 7.09 -6.16 2.08
N VAL A 53 7.28 -5.65 3.29
CA VAL A 53 6.41 -5.90 4.44
C VAL A 53 5.02 -5.30 4.19
N ALA A 54 4.93 -4.07 3.70
CA ALA A 54 3.67 -3.41 3.41
C ALA A 54 2.81 -4.20 2.41
N VAL A 55 3.41 -4.65 1.30
CA VAL A 55 2.71 -5.43 0.28
C VAL A 55 2.23 -6.78 0.84
N VAL A 56 3.07 -7.49 1.62
CA VAL A 56 2.70 -8.78 2.21
C VAL A 56 1.58 -8.63 3.25
N ILE A 57 1.66 -7.67 4.14
CA ILE A 57 0.63 -7.44 5.16
C ILE A 57 -0.69 -7.00 4.51
N PHE A 58 -0.62 -6.15 3.50
CA PHE A 58 -1.81 -5.73 2.75
C PHE A 58 -2.45 -6.91 2.01
N TRP A 59 -1.64 -7.82 1.45
CA TRP A 59 -2.14 -9.05 0.83
C TRP A 59 -2.86 -9.98 1.82
N ILE A 60 -2.31 -10.14 3.03
CA ILE A 60 -2.88 -11.05 4.05
C ILE A 60 -4.17 -10.47 4.63
N PHE A 61 -4.14 -9.23 5.08
CA PHE A 61 -5.22 -8.61 5.85
C PHE A 61 -5.83 -7.37 5.19
N GLY A 62 -5.00 -6.49 4.66
CA GLY A 62 -5.41 -5.15 4.26
C GLY A 62 -6.44 -5.15 3.14
N PHE A 63 -6.27 -5.99 2.13
CA PHE A 63 -7.19 -6.06 1.00
C PHE A 63 -8.56 -6.62 1.42
N GLY A 64 -8.58 -7.64 2.28
CA GLY A 64 -9.83 -8.19 2.82
C GLY A 64 -10.61 -7.19 3.66
N LEU A 65 -9.90 -6.39 4.46
CA LEU A 65 -10.52 -5.33 5.26
C LEU A 65 -11.09 -4.19 4.41
N MET A 66 -10.45 -3.89 3.26
CA MET A 66 -10.81 -2.75 2.41
C MET A 66 -11.93 -3.07 1.42
N PHE A 67 -11.91 -4.27 0.81
CA PHE A 67 -12.82 -4.66 -0.28
C PHE A 67 -13.71 -5.85 0.05
N GLY A 68 -13.64 -6.42 1.25
CA GLY A 68 -14.50 -7.50 1.69
C GLY A 68 -15.94 -7.04 1.90
N GLU A 69 -16.91 -8.00 1.90
CA GLU A 69 -18.29 -7.70 2.26
C GLU A 69 -18.36 -7.10 3.67
N SER A 70 -18.90 -5.89 3.73
CA SER A 70 -18.92 -5.08 4.97
C SER A 70 -19.84 -5.68 6.03
N TYR A 71 -19.29 -6.10 7.15
CA TYR A 71 -20.08 -6.34 8.35
C TYR A 71 -20.40 -5.00 9.02
N LYS A 72 -21.65 -4.56 8.96
CA LYS A 72 -22.18 -3.27 9.46
C LYS A 72 -21.54 -2.01 8.84
N GLY A 73 -20.97 -2.09 7.64
CA GLY A 73 -20.39 -0.92 6.96
C GLY A 73 -19.01 -0.48 7.49
N ILE A 74 -18.37 -1.27 8.39
CA ILE A 74 -17.12 -0.82 9.04
C ILE A 74 -15.90 -1.66 8.65
N ILE A 75 -16.08 -2.97 8.45
CA ILE A 75 -14.95 -3.89 8.21
C ILE A 75 -15.38 -4.97 7.22
N GLY A 76 -14.57 -5.19 6.17
CA GLY A 76 -14.71 -6.33 5.27
C GLY A 76 -14.33 -7.63 5.97
N THR A 77 -15.13 -8.68 5.81
CA THR A 77 -14.91 -9.98 6.45
C THR A 77 -14.45 -11.07 5.48
N ASP A 78 -14.54 -10.80 4.19
CA ASP A 78 -14.18 -11.73 3.12
C ASP A 78 -12.91 -11.27 2.39
N LEU A 79 -12.46 -12.03 1.41
CA LEU A 79 -11.30 -11.75 0.58
C LEU A 79 -9.93 -11.74 1.31
N PHE A 80 -9.86 -12.29 2.52
CA PHE A 80 -8.57 -12.54 3.15
C PHE A 80 -7.74 -13.52 2.31
N PHE A 81 -6.42 -13.31 2.26
CA PHE A 81 -5.49 -14.06 1.40
C PHE A 81 -5.84 -14.00 -0.09
N PHE A 82 -6.60 -13.02 -0.50
CA PHE A 82 -6.94 -12.79 -1.91
C PHE A 82 -7.51 -14.04 -2.61
N LYS A 83 -8.54 -14.66 -2.05
CA LYS A 83 -9.20 -15.87 -2.59
C LYS A 83 -10.15 -15.60 -3.76
N THR A 84 -9.82 -14.68 -4.65
CA THR A 84 -10.64 -14.39 -5.81
C THR A 84 -9.87 -14.62 -7.10
N ASN A 85 -10.54 -15.16 -8.10
CA ASN A 85 -9.99 -15.40 -9.45
C ASN A 85 -10.42 -14.32 -10.46
N VAL A 86 -11.00 -13.23 -10.00
CA VAL A 86 -11.48 -12.16 -10.89
C VAL A 86 -10.32 -11.22 -11.21
N ALA A 87 -9.97 -11.13 -12.50
CA ALA A 87 -8.86 -10.31 -12.97
C ALA A 87 -8.97 -8.83 -12.60
N GLU A 88 -10.19 -8.32 -12.48
CA GLU A 88 -10.49 -6.96 -12.06
C GLU A 88 -9.99 -6.68 -10.64
N TYR A 89 -10.26 -7.58 -9.69
CA TYR A 89 -9.75 -7.45 -8.32
C TYR A 89 -8.23 -7.55 -8.24
N MET A 90 -7.59 -8.32 -9.12
CA MET A 90 -6.13 -8.38 -9.20
C MET A 90 -5.51 -7.04 -9.58
N THR A 91 -6.10 -6.36 -10.55
CA THR A 91 -5.64 -5.05 -11.00
C THR A 91 -5.78 -4.01 -9.89
N TYR A 92 -6.93 -3.98 -9.22
CA TYR A 92 -7.15 -3.11 -8.06
C TYR A 92 -6.22 -3.44 -6.90
N PHE A 93 -5.97 -4.71 -6.63
CA PHE A 93 -5.03 -5.12 -5.59
C PHE A 93 -3.62 -4.57 -5.86
N VAL A 94 -3.10 -4.74 -7.07
CA VAL A 94 -1.76 -4.23 -7.43
C VAL A 94 -1.70 -2.72 -7.28
N PHE A 95 -2.70 -2.00 -7.77
CA PHE A 95 -2.77 -0.55 -7.65
C PHE A 95 -2.77 -0.10 -6.19
N GLN A 96 -3.65 -0.65 -5.37
CA GLN A 96 -3.75 -0.31 -3.95
C GLN A 96 -2.51 -0.73 -3.14
N ALA A 97 -1.88 -1.86 -3.48
CA ALA A 97 -0.64 -2.29 -2.84
C ALA A 97 0.50 -1.28 -3.05
N MET A 98 0.59 -0.64 -4.22
CA MET A 98 1.56 0.42 -4.47
C MET A 98 1.29 1.65 -3.61
N PHE A 99 0.03 2.05 -3.43
CA PHE A 99 -0.34 3.16 -2.57
C PHE A 99 -0.10 2.88 -1.09
N VAL A 100 -0.40 1.66 -0.62
CA VAL A 100 -0.09 1.23 0.75
C VAL A 100 1.40 1.33 1.03
N ALA A 101 2.22 0.84 0.12
CA ALA A 101 3.68 0.91 0.23
C ALA A 101 4.17 2.36 0.27
N THR A 102 3.59 3.23 -0.55
CA THR A 102 3.91 4.66 -0.54
C THR A 102 3.51 5.34 0.78
N ALA A 103 2.34 5.03 1.32
CA ALA A 103 1.90 5.53 2.62
C ALA A 103 2.86 5.11 3.74
N ALA A 104 3.31 3.85 3.74
CA ALA A 104 4.30 3.34 4.67
C ALA A 104 5.63 4.09 4.56
N THR A 105 6.10 4.37 3.34
CA THR A 105 7.33 5.13 3.10
C THR A 105 7.25 6.58 3.63
N ILE A 106 6.08 7.23 3.54
CA ILE A 106 5.88 8.56 4.14
C ILE A 106 6.09 8.50 5.66
N ILE A 107 5.58 7.46 6.32
CA ILE A 107 5.81 7.24 7.75
C ILE A 107 7.30 6.98 8.02
N SER A 108 7.98 6.23 7.14
CA SER A 108 9.43 6.02 7.19
C SER A 108 10.19 7.35 7.25
N GLY A 109 9.87 8.27 6.34
CA GLY A 109 10.50 9.59 6.30
C GLY A 109 10.31 10.39 7.58
N ALA A 110 9.12 10.34 8.19
CA ALA A 110 8.83 11.05 9.44
C ALA A 110 9.64 10.53 10.64
N VAL A 111 9.98 9.24 10.67
CA VAL A 111 10.73 8.59 11.75
C VAL A 111 12.16 8.24 11.38
N ALA A 112 12.62 8.69 10.20
CA ALA A 112 13.98 8.47 9.73
C ALA A 112 15.02 8.92 10.78
N GLU A 113 16.04 8.11 11.00
CA GLU A 113 17.12 8.33 11.97
C GLU A 113 16.69 8.38 13.46
N ARG A 114 15.39 8.41 13.79
CA ARG A 114 14.90 8.57 15.16
C ARG A 114 14.46 7.26 15.80
N MET A 115 14.21 6.23 15.02
CA MET A 115 13.65 4.96 15.49
C MET A 115 14.52 3.76 15.12
N LYS A 116 14.58 2.77 16.02
CA LYS A 116 15.20 1.47 15.77
C LYS A 116 14.40 0.70 14.72
N PHE A 117 15.08 -0.10 13.90
CA PHE A 117 14.49 -0.88 12.81
C PHE A 117 13.28 -1.74 13.26
N ASN A 118 13.41 -2.46 14.37
CA ASN A 118 12.33 -3.33 14.86
C ASN A 118 11.06 -2.55 15.27
N GLY A 119 11.23 -1.39 15.92
CA GLY A 119 10.10 -0.54 16.27
C GLY A 119 9.40 0.03 15.04
N TYR A 120 10.19 0.37 14.03
CA TYR A 120 9.69 0.82 12.75
C TYR A 120 8.85 -0.26 12.03
N LEU A 121 9.32 -1.50 11.96
CA LEU A 121 8.56 -2.61 11.36
C LEU A 121 7.19 -2.82 12.02
N ILE A 122 7.10 -2.70 13.34
CA ILE A 122 5.81 -2.81 14.06
C ILE A 122 4.85 -1.70 13.60
N ILE A 123 5.34 -0.48 13.48
CA ILE A 123 4.52 0.64 13.01
C ILE A 123 4.07 0.43 11.56
N THR A 124 4.96 -0.03 10.69
CA THR A 124 4.60 -0.36 9.30
C THR A 124 3.50 -1.42 9.25
N ILE A 125 3.62 -2.50 10.01
CA ILE A 125 2.60 -3.56 10.06
C ILE A 125 1.24 -3.01 10.53
N LEU A 126 1.21 -2.21 11.58
CA LEU A 126 -0.02 -1.61 12.08
C LEU A 126 -0.62 -0.59 11.09
N ALA A 127 0.24 0.23 10.51
CA ALA A 127 -0.18 1.24 9.54
C ALA A 127 -0.77 0.62 8.27
N THR A 128 -0.10 -0.37 7.69
CA THR A 128 -0.52 -0.98 6.42
C THR A 128 -1.61 -2.03 6.57
N GLY A 129 -1.64 -2.73 7.70
CA GLY A 129 -2.62 -3.80 7.95
C GLY A 129 -3.94 -3.31 8.53
N ILE A 130 -3.95 -2.23 9.30
CA ILE A 130 -5.13 -1.77 10.06
C ILE A 130 -5.49 -0.32 9.71
N ILE A 131 -4.56 0.62 9.91
CA ILE A 131 -4.87 2.06 9.81
C ILE A 131 -5.24 2.43 8.38
N TYR A 132 -4.42 2.04 7.41
CA TYR A 132 -4.64 2.38 6.01
C TYR A 132 -5.96 1.81 5.45
N PRO A 133 -6.29 0.50 5.60
CA PRO A 133 -7.55 -0.03 5.11
C PRO A 133 -8.78 0.64 5.74
N ILE A 134 -8.77 0.88 7.05
CA ILE A 134 -9.88 1.52 7.75
C ILE A 134 -10.02 2.99 7.32
N CYS A 135 -8.91 3.71 7.19
CA CYS A 135 -8.92 5.10 6.79
C CYS A 135 -9.47 5.29 5.37
N LEU A 136 -9.08 4.41 4.43
CA LEU A 136 -9.57 4.46 3.06
C LEU A 136 -11.04 4.02 2.95
N LEU A 137 -11.45 3.02 3.69
CA LEU A 137 -12.86 2.61 3.73
C LEU A 137 -13.74 3.78 4.16
N TYR A 138 -13.36 4.47 5.25
CA TYR A 138 -14.11 5.62 5.74
C TYR A 138 -14.10 6.81 4.78
N THR A 139 -12.99 7.10 4.10
CA THR A 139 -12.92 8.19 3.12
C THR A 139 -13.65 7.86 1.82
N SER A 140 -13.72 6.61 1.42
CA SER A 140 -14.49 6.16 0.26
C SER A 140 -15.98 6.33 0.50
N ASP A 141 -16.48 5.88 1.66
CA ASP A 141 -17.90 6.02 2.04
C ASP A 141 -18.32 7.50 2.13
N ALA A 142 -17.44 8.38 2.64
CA ALA A 142 -17.71 9.81 2.70
C ALA A 142 -17.70 10.51 1.33
N ALA A 143 -17.12 9.91 0.30
CA ALA A 143 -17.11 10.45 -1.06
C ALA A 143 -18.36 10.05 -1.87
N ASP A 144 -19.06 9.00 -1.44
CA ASP A 144 -20.29 8.49 -2.07
C ASP A 144 -21.58 9.13 -1.50
N GLU A 145 -21.48 9.90 -0.40
CA GLU A 145 -22.55 10.73 0.16
C GLU A 145 -22.55 12.16 -0.43
#